data_526278723312c4899ef329378c5504b9
#
_entry.id   526278723312c4899ef329378c5504b9
#
_cell.length_a   1.000
_cell.length_b   1.000
_cell.length_c   1.000
_cell.angle_alpha   90.00
_cell.angle_beta   90.00
_cell.angle_gamma   90.00
#
_symmetry.space_group_name_H-M   'P 1'
#
loop_
_entity.id
_entity.type
_entity.pdbx_description
1 polymer ?
#
loop_
_entity_poly.entity_id
_entity_poly.type
_entity_poly.pdbx_seq_one_letter_code
_entity_poly.pdbx_strand_id
1 'polypeptide(L)'
;QILEMNKIIVLGNGYIGQKAYRYFLDTVGDMHDVVHLCNYPYTAPGKLKETLFNNILNEIRGCDAKWIINCVGYTGSPNVDACEENKQICWDLNVTFPTILAQFCAQHNIKIINVSSGCIYDGEKHYTEEDEPNFGLTNPDSSWYSKTKHAAELCLHNFDNVYTLRIRMPVCNDFNSQK
;
A
#
# COMPACT_ATOMS: atom_id res chain seq x y z
N GLN A 1 -21.96 19.04 -19.39
CA GLN A 1 -20.59 18.80 -18.90
C GLN A 1 -20.34 17.32 -19.09
N ILE A 2 -19.44 16.98 -20.00
CA ILE A 2 -18.92 15.60 -20.10
C ILE A 2 -18.09 15.43 -18.80
N LEU A 3 -18.57 14.58 -17.88
CA LEU A 3 -17.79 14.18 -16.73
C LEU A 3 -16.54 13.47 -17.27
N GLU A 4 -15.36 14.07 -17.10
CA GLU A 4 -14.10 13.39 -17.42
C GLU A 4 -14.05 12.10 -16.60
N MET A 5 -13.99 10.96 -17.28
CA MET A 5 -13.77 9.67 -16.65
C MET A 5 -12.35 9.65 -16.09
N ASN A 6 -12.21 9.75 -14.78
CA ASN A 6 -10.91 9.62 -14.13
C ASN A 6 -10.50 8.14 -14.07
N LYS A 7 -9.25 7.87 -14.37
CA LYS A 7 -8.70 6.53 -14.22
C LYS A 7 -8.20 6.32 -12.79
N ILE A 8 -8.62 5.22 -12.17
CA ILE A 8 -8.21 4.78 -10.84
C ILE A 8 -7.41 3.49 -10.99
N ILE A 9 -6.20 3.45 -10.46
CA ILE A 9 -5.37 2.25 -10.47
C ILE A 9 -5.35 1.65 -9.06
N VAL A 10 -5.64 0.36 -8.95
CA VAL A 10 -5.42 -0.43 -7.74
C VAL A 10 -4.15 -1.25 -7.93
N LEU A 11 -3.14 -1.04 -7.07
CA LEU A 11 -1.88 -1.79 -7.06
C LEU A 11 -1.91 -2.89 -6.01
N GLY A 12 -1.48 -4.08 -6.40
CA GLY A 12 -1.28 -5.22 -5.49
C GLY A 12 -2.32 -6.32 -5.66
N ASN A 13 -1.85 -7.58 -5.62
CA ASN A 13 -2.65 -8.78 -5.81
C ASN A 13 -2.96 -9.54 -4.51
N GLY A 14 -2.64 -8.96 -3.35
CA GLY A 14 -2.98 -9.51 -2.05
C GLY A 14 -4.48 -9.38 -1.74
N TYR A 15 -4.88 -9.89 -0.58
CA TYR A 15 -6.27 -9.87 -0.12
C TYR A 15 -6.90 -8.46 -0.23
N ILE A 16 -6.22 -7.43 0.27
CA ILE A 16 -6.73 -6.05 0.25
C ILE A 16 -6.84 -5.52 -1.17
N GLY A 17 -5.82 -5.72 -2.02
CA GLY A 17 -5.83 -5.23 -3.40
C GLY A 17 -6.99 -5.81 -4.22
N GLN A 18 -7.22 -7.12 -4.11
CA GLN A 18 -8.34 -7.79 -4.79
C GLN A 18 -9.71 -7.27 -4.31
N LYS A 19 -9.88 -7.08 -2.99
CA LYS A 19 -11.15 -6.54 -2.42
C LYS A 19 -11.35 -5.08 -2.80
N ALA A 20 -10.30 -4.26 -2.72
CA ALA A 20 -10.36 -2.85 -3.14
C ALA A 20 -10.72 -2.73 -4.62
N TYR A 21 -10.06 -3.49 -5.50
CA TYR A 21 -10.36 -3.47 -6.92
C TYR A 21 -11.83 -3.79 -7.22
N ARG A 22 -12.36 -4.88 -6.65
CA ARG A 22 -13.76 -5.27 -6.83
C ARG A 22 -14.71 -4.18 -6.31
N TYR A 23 -14.45 -3.67 -5.11
CA TYR A 23 -15.27 -2.62 -4.52
C TYR A 23 -15.34 -1.37 -5.42
N PHE A 24 -14.18 -0.88 -5.89
CA PHE A 24 -14.15 0.28 -6.78
C PHE A 24 -14.80 0.00 -8.13
N LEU A 25 -14.59 -1.18 -8.70
CA LEU A 25 -15.24 -1.57 -9.94
C LEU A 25 -16.77 -1.58 -9.81
N ASP A 26 -17.28 -2.19 -8.74
CA ASP A 26 -18.73 -2.32 -8.50
C ASP A 26 -19.40 -0.98 -8.10
N THR A 27 -18.64 -0.08 -7.45
CA THR A 27 -19.21 1.15 -6.88
C THR A 27 -19.11 2.34 -7.82
N VAL A 28 -18.00 2.47 -8.55
CA VAL A 28 -17.72 3.64 -9.39
C VAL A 28 -17.31 3.27 -10.84
N GLY A 29 -17.28 1.98 -11.20
CA GLY A 29 -16.85 1.50 -12.52
C GLY A 29 -17.65 2.08 -13.67
N ASP A 30 -18.92 2.45 -13.46
CA ASP A 30 -19.74 3.12 -14.48
C ASP A 30 -19.34 4.59 -14.71
N MET A 31 -18.65 5.21 -13.75
CA MET A 31 -18.24 6.62 -13.79
C MET A 31 -16.73 6.80 -13.99
N HIS A 32 -15.94 5.77 -13.69
CA HIS A 32 -14.49 5.81 -13.70
C HIS A 32 -13.90 4.53 -14.29
N ASP A 33 -12.79 4.65 -14.97
CA ASP A 33 -12.02 3.50 -15.46
C ASP A 33 -11.14 2.94 -14.33
N VAL A 34 -11.48 1.75 -13.83
CA VAL A 34 -10.78 1.11 -12.70
C VAL A 34 -9.86 0.01 -13.23
N VAL A 35 -8.57 0.17 -13.05
CA VAL A 35 -7.51 -0.75 -13.51
C VAL A 35 -6.84 -1.44 -12.34
N HIS A 36 -6.67 -2.77 -12.42
CA HIS A 36 -5.94 -3.55 -11.45
C HIS A 36 -4.55 -3.92 -11.98
N LEU A 37 -3.51 -3.36 -11.39
CA LEU A 37 -2.12 -3.73 -11.69
C LEU A 37 -1.60 -4.69 -10.62
N CYS A 38 -1.49 -5.97 -10.98
CA CYS A 38 -1.24 -7.04 -10.02
C CYS A 38 -0.16 -8.06 -10.43
N ASN A 39 0.39 -7.98 -11.64
CA ASN A 39 1.28 -9.00 -12.19
C ASN A 39 2.77 -8.67 -12.00
N TYR A 40 3.15 -8.31 -10.78
CA TYR A 40 4.54 -7.98 -10.46
C TYR A 40 5.07 -8.89 -9.36
N PRO A 41 5.52 -10.12 -9.69
CA PRO A 41 6.10 -11.00 -8.70
C PRO A 41 7.42 -10.41 -8.20
N TYR A 42 7.52 -10.18 -6.92
CA TYR A 42 8.80 -9.92 -6.28
C TYR A 42 9.56 -11.23 -6.18
N THR A 43 10.54 -11.45 -7.06
CA THR A 43 11.18 -12.76 -7.21
C THR A 43 12.53 -12.89 -6.54
N ALA A 44 13.21 -11.81 -6.19
CA ALA A 44 14.49 -11.87 -5.45
C ALA A 44 14.92 -10.51 -4.87
N PRO A 45 15.57 -10.48 -3.70
CA PRO A 45 16.20 -9.29 -3.18
C PRO A 45 17.37 -8.82 -4.09
N GLY A 46 17.44 -7.53 -4.40
CA GLY A 46 18.57 -6.87 -5.04
C GLY A 46 18.36 -6.46 -6.50
N LYS A 47 18.75 -7.26 -7.48
CA LYS A 47 18.82 -6.83 -8.89
C LYS A 47 17.45 -6.62 -9.59
N LEU A 48 16.41 -7.29 -9.16
CA LEU A 48 15.07 -7.22 -9.77
C LEU A 48 14.22 -6.05 -9.27
N LYS A 49 14.61 -5.44 -8.17
CA LYS A 49 13.88 -4.35 -7.52
C LYS A 49 13.72 -3.13 -8.43
N GLU A 50 14.82 -2.65 -9.01
CA GLU A 50 14.80 -1.46 -9.87
C GLU A 50 13.97 -1.71 -11.13
N THR A 51 14.17 -2.86 -11.78
CA THR A 51 13.40 -3.26 -12.97
C THR A 51 11.92 -3.39 -12.65
N LEU A 52 11.57 -4.01 -11.52
CA LEU A 52 10.20 -4.16 -11.09
C LEU A 52 9.52 -2.80 -10.88
N PHE A 53 10.16 -1.91 -10.13
CA PHE A 53 9.59 -0.60 -9.85
C PHE A 53 9.46 0.24 -11.12
N ASN A 54 10.47 0.21 -11.99
CA ASN A 54 10.43 0.91 -13.28
C ASN A 54 9.29 0.39 -14.19
N ASN A 55 9.04 -0.92 -14.21
CA ASN A 55 7.94 -1.48 -14.99
C ASN A 55 6.59 -0.98 -14.48
N ILE A 56 6.37 -1.02 -13.16
CA ILE A 56 5.13 -0.49 -12.55
C ILE A 56 4.96 1.01 -12.87
N LEU A 57 6.00 1.81 -12.69
CA LEU A 57 5.94 3.25 -12.96
C LEU A 57 5.70 3.56 -14.43
N ASN A 58 6.25 2.76 -15.35
CA ASN A 58 6.00 2.92 -16.78
C ASN A 58 4.55 2.57 -17.16
N GLU A 59 3.96 1.53 -16.56
CA GLU A 59 2.54 1.23 -16.77
C GLU A 59 1.63 2.32 -16.20
N ILE A 60 1.93 2.84 -15.02
CA ILE A 60 1.19 3.98 -14.44
C ILE A 60 1.26 5.21 -15.36
N ARG A 61 2.46 5.52 -15.89
CA ARG A 61 2.65 6.64 -16.82
C ARG A 61 1.81 6.49 -18.08
N GLY A 62 1.67 5.27 -18.61
CA GLY A 62 0.86 4.97 -19.78
C GLY A 62 -0.67 5.00 -19.55
N CYS A 63 -1.10 5.03 -18.28
CA CYS A 63 -2.51 4.90 -17.94
C CYS A 63 -3.28 6.22 -17.78
N ASP A 64 -2.63 7.38 -17.74
CA ASP A 64 -3.26 8.68 -17.41
C ASP A 64 -4.15 8.63 -16.14
N ALA A 65 -3.64 7.99 -15.10
CA ALA A 65 -4.36 7.83 -13.84
C ALA A 65 -4.42 9.15 -13.06
N LYS A 66 -5.52 9.37 -12.33
CA LYS A 66 -5.67 10.47 -11.38
C LYS A 66 -5.54 9.99 -9.92
N TRP A 67 -5.86 8.73 -9.68
CA TRP A 67 -5.77 8.11 -8.36
C TRP A 67 -5.09 6.75 -8.41
N ILE A 68 -4.30 6.47 -7.40
CA ILE A 68 -3.72 5.16 -7.14
C ILE A 68 -4.09 4.71 -5.73
N ILE A 69 -4.59 3.48 -5.62
CA ILE A 69 -4.80 2.80 -4.36
C ILE A 69 -3.65 1.81 -4.20
N ASN A 70 -2.66 2.14 -3.38
CA ASN A 70 -1.51 1.28 -3.17
C ASN A 70 -1.77 0.26 -2.07
N CYS A 71 -2.04 -0.97 -2.47
CA CYS A 71 -2.19 -2.13 -1.59
C CYS A 71 -0.95 -3.05 -1.63
N VAL A 72 0.13 -2.63 -2.31
CA VAL A 72 1.39 -3.39 -2.32
C VAL A 72 2.03 -3.32 -0.94
N GLY A 73 2.45 -4.46 -0.45
CA GLY A 73 3.18 -4.57 0.80
C GLY A 73 3.52 -6.02 1.11
N TYR A 74 4.51 -6.22 1.95
CA TYR A 74 4.90 -7.54 2.45
C TYR A 74 4.43 -7.71 3.89
N THR A 75 3.58 -8.70 4.11
CA THR A 75 3.04 -9.05 5.43
C THR A 75 3.59 -10.36 5.96
N GLY A 76 4.51 -10.99 5.21
CA GLY A 76 5.00 -12.32 5.53
C GLY A 76 4.04 -13.45 5.17
N SER A 77 4.53 -14.67 5.25
CA SER A 77 3.75 -15.90 5.10
C SER A 77 4.37 -16.97 6.02
N PRO A 78 3.61 -17.60 6.91
CA PRO A 78 2.13 -17.57 7.05
C PRO A 78 1.57 -16.33 7.78
N ASN A 79 2.40 -15.52 8.41
CA ASN A 79 2.00 -14.33 9.16
C ASN A 79 3.12 -13.28 9.16
N VAL A 80 2.94 -12.18 9.92
CA VAL A 80 3.87 -11.05 9.98
C VAL A 80 5.23 -11.37 10.61
N ASP A 81 5.35 -12.48 11.35
CA ASP A 81 6.62 -12.90 11.99
C ASP A 81 7.66 -13.25 10.93
N ALA A 82 7.24 -13.72 9.76
CA ALA A 82 8.15 -13.96 8.64
C ALA A 82 8.87 -12.69 8.14
N CYS A 83 8.43 -11.51 8.53
CA CYS A 83 9.12 -10.25 8.25
C CYS A 83 10.46 -10.16 9.00
N GLU A 84 10.60 -10.82 10.16
CA GLU A 84 11.87 -10.85 10.93
C GLU A 84 12.98 -11.56 10.16
N GLU A 85 12.63 -12.59 9.38
CA GLU A 85 13.57 -13.35 8.56
C GLU A 85 13.78 -12.71 7.18
N ASN A 86 12.80 -11.95 6.70
CA ASN A 86 12.78 -11.37 5.35
C ASN A 86 12.84 -9.84 5.37
N LYS A 87 13.73 -9.28 6.19
CA LYS A 87 13.81 -7.83 6.47
C LYS A 87 13.97 -6.97 5.21
N GLN A 88 14.78 -7.42 4.27
CA GLN A 88 15.05 -6.64 3.05
C GLN A 88 13.81 -6.54 2.16
N ILE A 89 13.12 -7.65 1.88
CA ILE A 89 11.90 -7.61 1.06
C ILE A 89 10.79 -6.83 1.76
N CYS A 90 10.67 -6.99 3.09
CA CYS A 90 9.73 -6.23 3.89
C CYS A 90 9.98 -4.72 3.78
N TRP A 91 11.24 -4.28 3.89
CA TRP A 91 11.62 -2.87 3.73
C TRP A 91 11.36 -2.38 2.31
N ASP A 92 11.76 -3.16 1.30
CA ASP A 92 11.62 -2.77 -0.09
C ASP A 92 10.17 -2.54 -0.49
N LEU A 93 9.26 -3.42 -0.10
CA LEU A 93 7.85 -3.33 -0.47
C LEU A 93 7.03 -2.42 0.45
N ASN A 94 7.38 -2.32 1.73
CA ASN A 94 6.61 -1.51 2.68
C ASN A 94 7.10 -0.07 2.77
N VAL A 95 8.39 0.22 2.51
CA VAL A 95 8.97 1.56 2.68
C VAL A 95 9.45 2.13 1.35
N THR A 96 10.38 1.44 0.68
CA THR A 96 11.04 1.98 -0.51
C THR A 96 10.06 2.16 -1.66
N PHE A 97 9.26 1.14 -1.95
CA PHE A 97 8.30 1.18 -3.06
C PHE A 97 7.27 2.30 -2.91
N PRO A 98 6.50 2.42 -1.80
CA PRO A 98 5.53 3.50 -1.67
C PRO A 98 6.17 4.89 -1.68
N THR A 99 7.42 5.05 -1.20
CA THR A 99 8.13 6.33 -1.24
C THR A 99 8.49 6.72 -2.69
N ILE A 100 9.03 5.80 -3.49
CA ILE A 100 9.31 6.02 -4.91
C ILE A 100 8.01 6.29 -5.69
N LEU A 101 6.96 5.54 -5.39
CA LEU A 101 5.64 5.74 -6.01
C LEU A 101 5.08 7.13 -5.69
N ALA A 102 5.17 7.59 -4.43
CA ALA A 102 4.71 8.91 -4.02
C ALA A 102 5.46 10.02 -4.76
N GLN A 103 6.78 9.93 -4.86
CA GLN A 103 7.60 10.88 -5.58
C GLN A 103 7.24 10.94 -7.08
N PHE A 104 7.10 9.77 -7.71
CA PHE A 104 6.69 9.68 -9.11
C PHE A 104 5.31 10.30 -9.33
N CYS A 105 4.34 9.96 -8.49
CA CYS A 105 2.97 10.45 -8.59
C CYS A 105 2.86 11.96 -8.34
N ALA A 106 3.66 12.51 -7.43
CA ALA A 106 3.74 13.96 -7.21
C ALA A 106 4.18 14.71 -8.49
N GLN A 107 5.17 14.15 -9.22
CA GLN A 107 5.64 14.72 -10.49
C GLN A 107 4.60 14.65 -11.62
N HIS A 108 3.60 13.78 -11.51
CA HIS A 108 2.56 13.54 -12.52
C HIS A 108 1.16 13.98 -12.09
N ASN A 109 1.03 14.72 -10.97
CA ASN A 109 -0.24 15.16 -10.40
C ASN A 109 -1.23 14.02 -10.12
N ILE A 110 -0.71 12.87 -9.67
CA ILE A 110 -1.50 11.69 -9.29
C ILE A 110 -1.63 11.64 -7.76
N LYS A 111 -2.83 11.41 -7.25
CA LYS A 111 -3.10 11.22 -5.83
C LYS A 111 -2.98 9.75 -5.44
N ILE A 112 -2.49 9.47 -4.23
CA ILE A 112 -2.30 8.12 -3.72
C ILE A 112 -3.07 7.92 -2.43
N ILE A 113 -3.78 6.81 -2.32
CA ILE A 113 -4.20 6.23 -1.05
C ILE A 113 -3.24 5.09 -0.74
N ASN A 114 -2.38 5.26 0.27
CA ASN A 114 -1.43 4.23 0.69
C ASN A 114 -1.98 3.43 1.86
N VAL A 115 -2.16 2.13 1.66
CA VAL A 115 -2.66 1.24 2.72
C VAL A 115 -1.55 0.95 3.73
N SER A 116 -1.75 1.45 4.94
CA SER A 116 -0.92 1.23 6.11
C SER A 116 -1.57 0.25 7.08
N SER A 117 -1.11 0.20 8.31
CA SER A 117 -1.57 -0.77 9.30
C SER A 117 -1.70 -0.16 10.70
N GLY A 118 -2.76 -0.50 11.41
CA GLY A 118 -2.90 -0.21 12.83
C GLY A 118 -1.96 -1.03 13.73
N CYS A 119 -1.13 -1.93 13.18
CA CYS A 119 -0.09 -2.64 13.94
C CYS A 119 1.07 -1.74 14.41
N ILE A 120 1.04 -0.46 14.09
CA ILE A 120 1.96 0.56 14.65
C ILE A 120 1.53 1.05 16.03
N TYR A 121 0.44 0.52 16.56
CA TYR A 121 -0.05 0.79 17.91
C TYR A 121 -0.12 -0.50 18.74
N ASP A 122 0.18 -0.38 20.02
CA ASP A 122 0.05 -1.44 21.01
C ASP A 122 -0.56 -0.91 22.30
N GLY A 123 -1.28 -1.78 23.04
CA GLY A 123 -1.97 -1.47 24.29
C GLY A 123 -3.49 -1.40 24.15
N GLU A 124 -4.14 -1.10 25.27
CA GLU A 124 -5.61 -1.10 25.41
C GLU A 124 -6.27 0.25 25.08
N LYS A 125 -5.48 1.27 24.78
CA LYS A 125 -6.00 2.60 24.42
C LYS A 125 -6.75 2.54 23.09
N HIS A 126 -7.85 3.26 23.00
CA HIS A 126 -8.49 3.56 21.72
C HIS A 126 -7.70 4.67 21.02
N TYR A 127 -6.97 4.30 19.96
CA TYR A 127 -6.16 5.21 19.16
C TYR A 127 -6.99 5.90 18.08
N THR A 128 -6.66 7.16 17.83
CA THR A 128 -7.22 7.98 16.77
C THR A 128 -6.16 8.26 15.69
N GLU A 129 -6.55 8.94 14.61
CA GLU A 129 -5.65 9.36 13.54
C GLU A 129 -4.59 10.35 14.01
N GLU A 130 -4.89 11.11 15.08
CA GLU A 130 -4.02 12.15 15.66
C GLU A 130 -2.98 11.57 16.64
N ASP A 131 -3.15 10.32 17.07
CA ASP A 131 -2.23 9.70 18.02
C ASP A 131 -0.91 9.30 17.34
N GLU A 132 0.20 9.63 18.00
CA GLU A 132 1.53 9.18 17.57
C GLU A 132 1.67 7.67 17.74
N PRO A 133 2.23 6.95 16.73
CA PRO A 133 2.51 5.53 16.84
C PRO A 133 3.45 5.19 17.99
N ASN A 134 3.03 4.27 18.87
CA ASN A 134 3.81 3.83 20.03
C ASN A 134 4.47 2.45 19.84
N PHE A 135 4.13 1.72 18.78
CA PHE A 135 4.66 0.40 18.45
C PHE A 135 5.22 0.38 17.00
N GLY A 136 6.17 1.26 16.74
CA GLY A 136 6.73 1.49 15.42
C GLY A 136 8.26 1.53 15.40
N LEU A 137 8.82 2.38 14.54
CA LEU A 137 10.24 2.42 14.22
C LEU A 137 11.15 2.62 15.44
N THR A 138 10.74 3.46 16.39
CA THR A 138 11.53 3.84 17.56
C THR A 138 11.35 2.91 18.75
N ASN A 139 10.36 2.04 18.74
CA ASN A 139 10.12 1.08 19.82
C ASN A 139 10.97 -0.19 19.58
N PRO A 140 11.88 -0.57 20.50
CA PRO A 140 12.75 -1.74 20.34
C PRO A 140 11.97 -3.06 20.25
N ASP A 141 10.83 -3.16 20.95
CA ASP A 141 10.03 -4.39 21.07
C ASP A 141 9.06 -4.59 19.88
N SER A 142 8.90 -3.59 19.03
CA SER A 142 8.01 -3.70 17.89
C SER A 142 8.55 -4.64 16.81
N SER A 143 7.63 -5.34 16.15
CA SER A 143 7.96 -6.23 15.04
C SER A 143 8.59 -5.46 13.87
N TRP A 144 9.39 -6.15 13.06
CA TRP A 144 9.93 -5.55 11.83
C TRP A 144 8.84 -5.05 10.88
N TYR A 145 7.72 -5.77 10.83
CA TYR A 145 6.54 -5.33 10.07
C TYR A 145 6.04 -3.96 10.55
N SER A 146 5.81 -3.81 11.86
CA SER A 146 5.35 -2.55 12.45
C SER A 146 6.37 -1.42 12.23
N LYS A 147 7.66 -1.72 12.37
CA LYS A 147 8.76 -0.77 12.08
C LYS A 147 8.71 -0.27 10.64
N THR A 148 8.52 -1.18 9.67
CA THR A 148 8.45 -0.78 8.26
C THR A 148 7.19 0.01 7.92
N LYS A 149 6.05 -0.33 8.52
CA LYS A 149 4.81 0.43 8.30
C LYS A 149 4.90 1.85 8.87
N HIS A 150 5.45 2.00 10.08
CA HIS A 150 5.68 3.33 10.65
C HIS A 150 6.72 4.12 9.84
N ALA A 151 7.84 3.51 9.45
CA ALA A 151 8.86 4.15 8.61
C ALA A 151 8.27 4.67 7.29
N ALA A 152 7.39 3.89 6.65
CA ALA A 152 6.70 4.32 5.44
C ALA A 152 5.85 5.58 5.69
N GLU A 153 5.08 5.62 6.77
CA GLU A 153 4.27 6.80 7.12
C GLU A 153 5.13 8.03 7.33
N LEU A 154 6.26 7.91 8.03
CA LEU A 154 7.21 9.01 8.20
C LEU A 154 7.79 9.50 6.86
N CYS A 155 8.14 8.57 5.94
CA CYS A 155 8.61 8.94 4.61
C CYS A 155 7.53 9.63 3.77
N LEU A 156 6.28 9.21 3.93
CA LEU A 156 5.14 9.69 3.13
C LEU A 156 4.51 10.98 3.67
N HIS A 157 4.77 11.33 4.93
CA HIS A 157 4.15 12.46 5.62
C HIS A 157 4.32 13.80 4.89
N ASN A 158 5.43 13.99 4.18
CA ASN A 158 5.73 15.25 3.48
C ASN A 158 5.24 15.29 2.02
N PHE A 159 4.44 14.32 1.59
CA PHE A 159 3.87 14.30 0.25
C PHE A 159 2.40 14.72 0.28
N ASP A 160 2.08 15.91 -0.22
CA ASP A 160 0.71 16.46 -0.24
C ASP A 160 -0.27 15.64 -1.10
N ASN A 161 0.25 14.79 -1.98
CA ASN A 161 -0.55 13.91 -2.84
C ASN A 161 -0.83 12.53 -2.24
N VAL A 162 -0.41 12.25 -0.99
CA VAL A 162 -0.55 10.96 -0.33
C VAL A 162 -1.53 11.03 0.83
N TYR A 163 -2.47 10.09 0.84
CA TYR A 163 -3.40 9.83 1.94
C TYR A 163 -3.08 8.47 2.53
N THR A 164 -2.78 8.40 3.82
CA THR A 164 -2.48 7.15 4.51
C THR A 164 -3.74 6.56 5.11
N LEU A 165 -4.07 5.32 4.74
CA LEU A 165 -5.20 4.56 5.28
C LEU A 165 -4.71 3.47 6.21
N ARG A 166 -4.80 3.67 7.52
CA ARG A 166 -4.47 2.66 8.54
C ARG A 166 -5.64 1.68 8.69
N ILE A 167 -5.40 0.45 8.31
CA ILE A 167 -6.39 -0.64 8.49
C ILE A 167 -5.88 -1.64 9.54
N ARG A 168 -6.80 -2.31 10.25
CA ARG A 168 -6.45 -3.36 11.19
C ARG A 168 -7.44 -4.51 11.07
N MET A 169 -6.91 -5.74 10.94
CA MET A 169 -7.69 -6.98 10.85
C MET A 169 -8.90 -6.84 9.92
N PRO A 170 -8.71 -6.55 8.63
CA PRO A 170 -9.80 -6.38 7.70
C PRO A 170 -10.62 -7.66 7.61
N VAL A 171 -11.94 -7.54 7.79
CA VAL A 171 -12.91 -8.63 7.66
C VAL A 171 -13.81 -8.40 6.46
N CYS A 172 -14.34 -9.46 5.88
CA CYS A 172 -15.34 -9.38 4.83
C CYS A 172 -16.52 -10.29 5.16
N ASN A 173 -17.63 -10.12 4.45
CA ASN A 173 -18.83 -10.94 4.61
C ASN A 173 -18.67 -12.36 4.06
N ASP A 174 -17.57 -12.63 3.38
CA ASP A 174 -17.24 -13.95 2.86
C ASP A 174 -16.41 -14.73 3.90
N PHE A 175 -17.11 -15.49 4.73
CA PHE A 175 -16.52 -16.31 5.80
C PHE A 175 -15.69 -17.50 5.26
N ASN A 176 -15.72 -17.78 3.96
CA ASN A 176 -14.94 -18.85 3.33
C ASN A 176 -13.59 -18.36 2.81
N SER A 177 -13.32 -17.06 2.82
CA SER A 177 -12.02 -16.54 2.41
C SER A 177 -10.97 -16.83 3.48
N GLN A 178 -10.13 -17.82 3.25
CA GLN A 178 -8.89 -17.99 4.01
C GLN A 178 -7.94 -16.85 3.66
N LYS A 179 -7.37 -16.26 4.70
CA LYS A 179 -6.27 -15.30 4.54
C LYS A 179 -5.00 -16.01 4.12
#